data_a44290584af9478b6a1510df9852625a
#
_entry.id   a44290584af9478b6a1510df9852625a
#
_cell.length_a   1.000
_cell.length_b   1.000
_cell.length_c   1.000
_cell.angle_alpha   90.00
_cell.angle_beta   90.00
_cell.angle_gamma   90.00
#
_symmetry.space_group_name_H-M   'P 1'
#
loop_
_entity.id
_entity.type
_entity.pdbx_description
1 polymer ?
#
loop_
_entity_poly.entity_id
_entity_poly.type
_entity_poly.pdbx_seq_one_letter_code
_entity_poly.pdbx_strand_id
1 'polypeptide(L)'
;MFKKIGPGILVAAAFVGPGTITVCTLAGVHFGYSLLWAVLVSVIATIILQEMSGRIGVFTQKGLMEVVKGEIGVNWVRNLVIALVLFAILVGNAAYEAGNIGGATLGLEGLLGDGFSQFYPLFVGAMAFLLLWFSGYKTLEKVFVALVGLMGVCFLIAALMTKPDALNVVQNMFVPNLPEGGLLTVIALVGTTVVPYNLFLHASLVKEKWKSHDDLKTAKWDTIISIGLGGLVSMAILITAASAPLSEVTNVMDLAVGLEPLFGKSAIYFIACGLLAAGITSAITAPLAAAFVASSCLGWEGMQDKRFKMVWMVILFLGVFFLSFDIKPIQVIQFAQVANGMVLPIMAILLLWIVNRTSVMGKNKNTLFQNIIGFAIVAFSIFLGAKSIMKVLGLV
;
A
#
# COMPACT_ATOMS: atom_id res chain seq x y z
N MET A 1 -1.11 -19.09 17.01
CA MET A 1 -1.31 -17.74 16.51
C MET A 1 -0.98 -17.62 15.01
N PHE A 2 0.18 -18.08 14.54
CA PHE A 2 0.63 -17.97 13.12
C PHE A 2 -0.26 -18.70 12.09
N LYS A 3 -0.98 -19.75 12.44
CA LYS A 3 -1.93 -20.43 11.53
C LYS A 3 -3.15 -19.57 11.10
N LYS A 4 -3.40 -18.46 11.82
CA LYS A 4 -4.52 -17.54 11.55
C LYS A 4 -4.10 -16.27 10.78
N ILE A 5 -2.79 -16.03 10.60
CA ILE A 5 -2.28 -14.95 9.76
C ILE A 5 -2.49 -15.37 8.30
N GLY A 6 -3.00 -14.48 7.50
CA GLY A 6 -3.42 -14.76 6.14
C GLY A 6 -3.13 -13.66 5.14
N PRO A 7 -3.97 -13.55 4.11
CA PRO A 7 -3.83 -12.54 3.06
C PRO A 7 -3.74 -11.09 3.56
N GLY A 8 -4.31 -10.79 4.74
CA GLY A 8 -4.21 -9.46 5.33
C GLY A 8 -2.77 -8.98 5.50
N ILE A 9 -1.81 -9.87 5.81
CA ILE A 9 -0.40 -9.47 5.94
C ILE A 9 0.23 -9.08 4.58
N LEU A 10 -0.19 -9.73 3.49
CA LEU A 10 0.27 -9.37 2.15
C LEU A 10 -0.28 -7.99 1.75
N VAL A 11 -1.52 -7.71 2.14
CA VAL A 11 -2.13 -6.39 1.94
C VAL A 11 -1.42 -5.32 2.78
N ALA A 12 -1.12 -5.63 4.05
CA ALA A 12 -0.34 -4.74 4.91
C ALA A 12 1.06 -4.47 4.32
N ALA A 13 1.76 -5.52 3.88
CA ALA A 13 3.05 -5.41 3.19
C ALA A 13 2.98 -4.55 1.93
N ALA A 14 1.87 -4.60 1.21
CA ALA A 14 1.68 -3.87 -0.03
C ALA A 14 1.50 -2.36 0.17
N PHE A 15 0.91 -1.90 1.29
CA PHE A 15 0.78 -0.47 1.53
C PHE A 15 1.89 0.11 2.42
N VAL A 16 2.52 -0.68 3.31
CA VAL A 16 3.67 -0.22 4.09
C VAL A 16 4.96 -0.43 3.28
N GLY A 17 5.07 0.29 2.18
CA GLY A 17 6.22 0.27 1.28
C GLY A 17 7.08 1.54 1.40
N PRO A 18 8.09 1.70 0.52
CA PRO A 18 8.92 2.91 0.46
C PRO A 18 8.09 4.18 0.30
N GLY A 19 6.94 4.10 -0.41
CA GLY A 19 6.01 5.21 -0.54
C GLY A 19 5.45 5.67 0.79
N THR A 20 5.02 4.74 1.64
CA THR A 20 4.52 5.05 2.99
C THR A 20 5.63 5.63 3.85
N ILE A 21 6.84 5.04 3.81
CA ILE A 21 7.98 5.55 4.57
C ILE A 21 8.29 6.98 4.15
N THR A 22 8.40 7.24 2.85
CA THR A 22 8.66 8.58 2.30
C THR A 22 7.60 9.60 2.74
N VAL A 23 6.32 9.29 2.52
CA VAL A 23 5.23 10.25 2.81
C VAL A 23 5.07 10.49 4.31
N CYS A 24 5.18 9.44 5.14
CA CYS A 24 5.13 9.58 6.60
C CYS A 24 6.35 10.35 7.13
N THR A 25 7.55 10.16 6.54
CA THR A 25 8.75 10.93 6.88
C THR A 25 8.55 12.41 6.57
N LEU A 26 8.11 12.73 5.34
CA LEU A 26 7.83 14.12 4.95
C LEU A 26 6.73 14.76 5.82
N ALA A 27 5.69 14.00 6.13
CA ALA A 27 4.63 14.47 7.02
C ALA A 27 5.15 14.79 8.42
N GLY A 28 5.97 13.91 8.99
CA GLY A 28 6.57 14.10 10.31
C GLY A 28 7.54 15.29 10.35
N VAL A 29 8.45 15.39 9.37
CA VAL A 29 9.45 16.48 9.33
C VAL A 29 8.78 17.84 9.11
N HIS A 30 7.83 17.97 8.19
CA HIS A 30 7.25 19.27 7.83
C HIS A 30 6.13 19.72 8.76
N PHE A 31 5.38 18.77 9.35
CA PHE A 31 4.15 19.08 10.10
C PHE A 31 4.13 18.50 11.52
N GLY A 32 5.24 17.91 11.97
CA GLY A 32 5.31 17.27 13.29
C GLY A 32 4.24 16.18 13.42
N TYR A 33 3.54 16.16 14.55
CA TYR A 33 2.45 15.19 14.80
C TYR A 33 1.11 15.58 14.19
N SER A 34 0.97 16.78 13.62
CA SER A 34 -0.33 17.36 13.20
C SER A 34 -1.10 16.51 12.20
N LEU A 35 -0.44 15.62 11.45
CA LEU A 35 -1.09 14.77 10.45
C LEU A 35 -1.29 13.31 10.89
N LEU A 36 -1.08 12.97 12.18
CA LEU A 36 -1.34 11.61 12.70
C LEU A 36 -2.80 11.18 12.53
N TRP A 37 -3.75 12.12 12.68
CA TRP A 37 -5.16 11.85 12.44
C TRP A 37 -5.43 11.35 11.01
N ALA A 38 -4.72 11.90 10.02
CA ALA A 38 -4.90 11.50 8.63
C ALA A 38 -4.43 10.05 8.39
N VAL A 39 -3.32 9.64 9.03
CA VAL A 39 -2.88 8.24 9.02
C VAL A 39 -3.91 7.34 9.70
N LEU A 40 -4.43 7.72 10.89
CA LEU A 40 -5.43 6.94 11.61
C LEU A 40 -6.70 6.76 10.79
N VAL A 41 -7.25 7.83 10.23
CA VAL A 41 -8.45 7.80 9.37
C VAL A 41 -8.20 6.93 8.12
N SER A 42 -7.02 7.05 7.51
CA SER A 42 -6.65 6.22 6.34
C SER A 42 -6.58 4.74 6.69
N VAL A 43 -6.03 4.37 7.85
CA VAL A 43 -5.97 2.98 8.32
C VAL A 43 -7.37 2.43 8.57
N ILE A 44 -8.25 3.21 9.22
CA ILE A 44 -9.64 2.82 9.44
C ILE A 44 -10.37 2.62 8.11
N ALA A 45 -10.21 3.56 7.17
CA ALA A 45 -10.80 3.45 5.84
C ALA A 45 -10.28 2.20 5.10
N THR A 46 -8.97 1.92 5.19
CA THR A 46 -8.37 0.73 4.60
C THR A 46 -8.95 -0.55 5.21
N ILE A 47 -9.07 -0.65 6.53
CA ILE A 47 -9.68 -1.81 7.18
C ILE A 47 -11.10 -2.06 6.65
N ILE A 48 -11.91 -1.01 6.53
CA ILE A 48 -13.30 -1.11 6.08
C ILE A 48 -13.38 -1.56 4.62
N LEU A 49 -12.65 -0.91 3.73
CA LEU A 49 -12.67 -1.28 2.31
C LEU A 49 -12.06 -2.66 2.06
N GLN A 50 -11.00 -3.01 2.77
CA GLN A 50 -10.36 -4.32 2.64
C GLN A 50 -11.21 -5.44 3.24
N GLU A 51 -11.97 -5.18 4.32
CA GLU A 51 -12.97 -6.13 4.84
C GLU A 51 -14.05 -6.43 3.81
N MET A 52 -14.58 -5.39 3.16
CA MET A 52 -15.56 -5.55 2.09
C MET A 52 -15.00 -6.38 0.93
N SER A 53 -13.80 -6.06 0.50
CA SER A 53 -13.13 -6.78 -0.59
C SER A 53 -12.82 -8.24 -0.21
N GLY A 54 -12.27 -8.48 0.98
CA GLY A 54 -11.99 -9.82 1.48
C GLY A 54 -13.27 -10.65 1.64
N ARG A 55 -14.35 -10.04 2.14
CA ARG A 55 -15.66 -10.68 2.26
C ARG A 55 -16.24 -11.12 0.91
N ILE A 56 -16.10 -10.29 -0.14
CA ILE A 56 -16.46 -10.68 -1.50
C ILE A 56 -15.63 -11.89 -1.93
N GLY A 57 -14.31 -11.85 -1.77
CA GLY A 57 -13.41 -12.94 -2.18
C GLY A 57 -13.69 -14.26 -1.48
N VAL A 58 -13.93 -14.24 -0.15
CA VAL A 58 -14.27 -15.45 0.62
C VAL A 58 -15.65 -15.99 0.23
N PHE A 59 -16.65 -15.10 0.08
CA PHE A 59 -18.02 -15.50 -0.19
C PHE A 59 -18.22 -15.99 -1.61
N THR A 60 -17.65 -15.31 -2.61
CA THR A 60 -17.86 -15.65 -4.03
C THR A 60 -16.80 -16.61 -4.57
N GLN A 61 -15.68 -16.81 -3.88
CA GLN A 61 -14.49 -17.54 -4.35
C GLN A 61 -13.97 -17.00 -5.70
N LYS A 62 -14.17 -15.69 -5.95
CA LYS A 62 -13.80 -15.00 -7.19
C LYS A 62 -12.99 -13.74 -6.87
N GLY A 63 -12.17 -13.29 -7.82
CA GLY A 63 -11.53 -11.98 -7.75
C GLY A 63 -12.56 -10.85 -7.92
N LEU A 64 -12.25 -9.67 -7.33
CA LEU A 64 -13.21 -8.55 -7.32
C LEU A 64 -13.68 -8.18 -8.74
N MET A 65 -12.76 -8.07 -9.71
CA MET A 65 -13.14 -7.69 -11.07
C MET A 65 -13.91 -8.80 -11.81
N GLU A 66 -13.68 -10.05 -11.47
CA GLU A 66 -14.43 -11.17 -11.98
C GLU A 66 -15.92 -11.08 -11.58
N VAL A 67 -16.18 -10.68 -10.33
CA VAL A 67 -17.53 -10.46 -9.83
C VAL A 67 -18.14 -9.21 -10.48
N VAL A 68 -17.41 -8.10 -10.51
CA VAL A 68 -17.88 -6.83 -11.11
C VAL A 68 -18.31 -7.03 -12.56
N LYS A 69 -17.46 -7.65 -13.38
CA LYS A 69 -17.79 -7.86 -14.81
C LYS A 69 -18.98 -8.79 -15.02
N GLY A 70 -19.24 -9.72 -14.10
CA GLY A 70 -20.39 -10.63 -14.16
C GLY A 70 -21.72 -9.94 -13.91
N GLU A 71 -21.73 -8.83 -13.14
CA GLU A 71 -22.93 -8.07 -12.81
C GLU A 71 -23.24 -6.94 -13.83
N ILE A 72 -22.30 -6.58 -14.70
CA ILE A 72 -22.53 -5.58 -15.74
C ILE A 72 -23.12 -6.24 -16.98
N GLY A 73 -24.44 -6.07 -17.16
CA GLY A 73 -25.18 -6.67 -18.28
C GLY A 73 -24.89 -6.02 -19.64
N VAL A 74 -24.45 -4.75 -19.68
CA VAL A 74 -24.22 -3.99 -20.92
C VAL A 74 -22.78 -4.15 -21.35
N ASN A 75 -22.55 -4.79 -22.52
CA ASN A 75 -21.22 -5.17 -22.99
C ASN A 75 -20.23 -4.01 -23.13
N TRP A 76 -20.65 -2.87 -23.71
CA TRP A 76 -19.74 -1.73 -23.89
C TRP A 76 -19.34 -1.10 -22.54
N VAL A 77 -20.27 -1.00 -21.58
CA VAL A 77 -19.99 -0.52 -20.22
C VAL A 77 -19.01 -1.45 -19.52
N ARG A 78 -19.27 -2.77 -19.62
CA ARG A 78 -18.37 -3.78 -19.05
C ARG A 78 -16.94 -3.65 -19.60
N ASN A 79 -16.79 -3.54 -20.93
CA ASN A 79 -15.49 -3.42 -21.56
C ASN A 79 -14.80 -2.09 -21.21
N LEU A 80 -15.56 -1.01 -21.08
CA LEU A 80 -15.03 0.29 -20.65
C LEU A 80 -14.50 0.21 -19.20
N VAL A 81 -15.26 -0.39 -18.27
CA VAL A 81 -14.83 -0.58 -16.88
C VAL A 81 -13.59 -1.46 -16.82
N ILE A 82 -13.54 -2.56 -17.56
CA ILE A 82 -12.37 -3.44 -17.65
C ILE A 82 -11.15 -2.66 -18.15
N ALA A 83 -11.28 -1.92 -19.25
CA ALA A 83 -10.18 -1.15 -19.81
C ALA A 83 -9.68 -0.08 -18.85
N LEU A 84 -10.59 0.63 -18.18
CA LEU A 84 -10.26 1.68 -17.21
C LEU A 84 -9.52 1.10 -16.00
N VAL A 85 -10.01 -0.02 -15.43
CA VAL A 85 -9.37 -0.68 -14.30
C VAL A 85 -7.99 -1.23 -14.69
N LEU A 86 -7.87 -1.90 -15.83
CA LEU A 86 -6.59 -2.41 -16.33
C LEU A 86 -5.59 -1.27 -16.54
N PHE A 87 -5.98 -0.21 -17.24
CA PHE A 87 -5.11 0.94 -17.48
C PHE A 87 -4.64 1.56 -16.16
N ALA A 88 -5.57 1.88 -15.26
CA ALA A 88 -5.25 2.52 -13.99
C ALA A 88 -4.29 1.68 -13.12
N ILE A 89 -4.54 0.37 -13.04
CA ILE A 89 -3.73 -0.52 -12.19
C ILE A 89 -2.39 -0.88 -12.84
N LEU A 90 -2.34 -1.18 -14.13
CA LEU A 90 -1.08 -1.54 -14.78
C LEU A 90 -0.12 -0.36 -14.83
N VAL A 91 -0.61 0.82 -15.25
CA VAL A 91 0.20 2.04 -15.31
C VAL A 91 0.60 2.50 -13.90
N GLY A 92 -0.35 2.49 -12.96
CA GLY A 92 -0.09 2.85 -11.57
C GLY A 92 0.97 1.95 -10.94
N ASN A 93 0.85 0.63 -11.09
CA ASN A 93 1.82 -0.31 -10.53
C ASN A 93 3.19 -0.25 -11.23
N ALA A 94 3.26 0.06 -12.52
CA ALA A 94 4.54 0.28 -13.18
C ALA A 94 5.26 1.52 -12.62
N ALA A 95 4.54 2.61 -12.36
CA ALA A 95 5.11 3.79 -11.70
C ALA A 95 5.54 3.49 -10.25
N TYR A 96 4.72 2.73 -9.51
CA TYR A 96 5.05 2.31 -8.14
C TYR A 96 6.30 1.46 -8.07
N GLU A 97 6.48 0.58 -9.04
CA GLU A 97 7.55 -0.40 -8.99
C GLU A 97 8.94 0.23 -9.03
N ALA A 98 9.12 1.29 -9.80
CA ALA A 98 10.36 2.07 -9.75
C ALA A 98 10.62 2.65 -8.35
N GLY A 99 9.57 3.19 -7.68
CA GLY A 99 9.67 3.66 -6.30
C GLY A 99 9.99 2.55 -5.29
N ASN A 100 9.41 1.36 -5.46
CA ASN A 100 9.63 0.21 -4.59
C ASN A 100 11.07 -0.31 -4.68
N ILE A 101 11.57 -0.51 -5.90
CA ILE A 101 12.95 -0.95 -6.15
C ILE A 101 13.93 0.14 -5.71
N GLY A 102 13.64 1.42 -6.02
CA GLY A 102 14.47 2.54 -5.59
C GLY A 102 14.57 2.66 -4.07
N GLY A 103 13.46 2.47 -3.36
CA GLY A 103 13.47 2.44 -1.89
C GLY A 103 14.29 1.28 -1.32
N ALA A 104 14.17 0.08 -1.89
CA ALA A 104 15.02 -1.05 -1.48
C ALA A 104 16.51 -0.79 -1.78
N THR A 105 16.81 -0.13 -2.91
CA THR A 105 18.17 0.29 -3.29
C THR A 105 18.75 1.24 -2.23
N LEU A 106 18.00 2.27 -1.83
CA LEU A 106 18.42 3.19 -0.76
C LEU A 106 18.69 2.44 0.57
N GLY A 107 17.87 1.44 0.88
CA GLY A 107 18.11 0.56 2.03
C GLY A 107 19.43 -0.21 1.91
N LEU A 108 19.76 -0.75 0.73
CA LEU A 108 21.05 -1.43 0.48
C LEU A 108 22.24 -0.45 0.57
N GLU A 109 22.10 0.75 0.01
CA GLU A 109 23.11 1.80 0.11
C GLU A 109 23.41 2.13 1.58
N GLY A 110 22.38 2.28 2.42
CA GLY A 110 22.54 2.49 3.84
C GLY A 110 23.24 1.36 4.59
N LEU A 111 23.10 0.10 4.13
CA LEU A 111 23.70 -1.07 4.78
C LEU A 111 25.09 -1.41 4.25
N LEU A 112 25.34 -1.27 2.95
CA LEU A 112 26.52 -1.77 2.24
C LEU A 112 27.37 -0.65 1.65
N GLY A 113 26.88 0.61 1.69
CA GLY A 113 27.54 1.77 1.09
C GLY A 113 27.29 1.89 -0.41
N ASP A 114 27.84 2.96 -1.01
CA ASP A 114 27.55 3.37 -2.39
C ASP A 114 28.41 2.68 -3.46
N GLY A 115 29.41 1.89 -3.04
CA GLY A 115 30.42 1.33 -3.96
C GLY A 115 29.88 0.47 -5.10
N PHE A 116 28.68 -0.09 -4.93
CA PHE A 116 27.99 -0.92 -5.92
C PHE A 116 26.56 -0.44 -6.21
N SER A 117 26.24 0.79 -5.88
CA SER A 117 24.87 1.36 -5.96
C SER A 117 24.21 1.16 -7.34
N GLN A 118 24.98 1.28 -8.43
CA GLN A 118 24.51 1.05 -9.79
C GLN A 118 23.95 -0.35 -10.05
N PHE A 119 24.33 -1.38 -9.25
CA PHE A 119 23.87 -2.76 -9.39
C PHE A 119 22.72 -3.10 -8.45
N TYR A 120 22.45 -2.28 -7.42
CA TYR A 120 21.41 -2.58 -6.44
C TYR A 120 20.00 -2.66 -7.03
N PRO A 121 19.57 -1.82 -8.01
CA PRO A 121 18.27 -1.98 -8.64
C PRO A 121 18.12 -3.33 -9.33
N LEU A 122 19.18 -3.78 -10.04
CA LEU A 122 19.18 -5.09 -10.69
C LEU A 122 19.14 -6.23 -9.67
N PHE A 123 19.88 -6.12 -8.58
CA PHE A 123 19.89 -7.12 -7.50
C PHE A 123 18.52 -7.24 -6.84
N VAL A 124 17.87 -6.13 -6.49
CA VAL A 124 16.51 -6.11 -5.92
C VAL A 124 15.50 -6.70 -6.91
N GLY A 125 15.57 -6.27 -8.19
CA GLY A 125 14.71 -6.79 -9.24
C GLY A 125 14.89 -8.30 -9.46
N ALA A 126 16.13 -8.79 -9.47
CA ALA A 126 16.42 -10.22 -9.59
C ALA A 126 15.89 -11.01 -8.38
N MET A 127 16.04 -10.50 -7.17
CA MET A 127 15.52 -11.13 -5.97
C MET A 127 13.99 -11.20 -5.99
N ALA A 128 13.31 -10.12 -6.35
CA ALA A 128 11.86 -10.11 -6.51
C ALA A 128 11.40 -11.08 -7.62
N PHE A 129 12.12 -11.11 -8.74
CA PHE A 129 11.86 -12.05 -9.83
C PHE A 129 11.96 -13.51 -9.37
N LEU A 130 13.05 -13.88 -8.69
CA LEU A 130 13.26 -15.25 -8.20
C LEU A 130 12.17 -15.66 -7.21
N LEU A 131 11.78 -14.75 -6.29
CA LEU A 131 10.69 -15.02 -5.36
C LEU A 131 9.36 -15.20 -6.10
N LEU A 132 9.02 -14.37 -7.07
CA LEU A 132 7.78 -14.51 -7.85
C LEU A 132 7.78 -15.74 -8.76
N TRP A 133 8.94 -16.12 -9.31
CA TRP A 133 9.03 -17.24 -10.25
C TRP A 133 8.96 -18.61 -9.58
N PHE A 134 9.68 -18.77 -8.46
CA PHE A 134 9.83 -20.05 -7.78
C PHE A 134 8.91 -20.25 -6.59
N SER A 135 8.31 -19.16 -6.05
CA SER A 135 7.50 -19.26 -4.84
C SER A 135 6.02 -19.44 -5.15
N GLY A 136 5.39 -20.34 -4.41
CA GLY A 136 3.93 -20.37 -4.29
C GLY A 136 3.44 -19.44 -3.19
N TYR A 137 2.11 -19.27 -3.09
CA TYR A 137 1.45 -18.42 -2.10
C TYR A 137 1.99 -18.61 -0.65
N LYS A 138 2.15 -19.86 -0.20
CA LYS A 138 2.63 -20.17 1.18
C LYS A 138 4.04 -19.67 1.46
N THR A 139 4.93 -19.68 0.47
CA THR A 139 6.31 -19.20 0.62
C THR A 139 6.31 -17.68 0.68
N LEU A 140 5.57 -17.02 -0.22
CA LEU A 140 5.40 -15.56 -0.20
C LEU A 140 4.82 -15.09 1.12
N GLU A 141 3.77 -15.74 1.64
CA GLU A 141 3.17 -15.41 2.93
C GLU A 141 4.21 -15.41 4.07
N LYS A 142 5.07 -16.44 4.13
CA LYS A 142 6.14 -16.52 5.15
C LYS A 142 7.18 -15.41 5.00
N VAL A 143 7.61 -15.13 3.77
CA VAL A 143 8.57 -14.05 3.48
C VAL A 143 7.98 -12.70 3.91
N PHE A 144 6.72 -12.43 3.57
CA PHE A 144 6.06 -11.18 3.97
C PHE A 144 5.89 -11.05 5.47
N VAL A 145 5.50 -12.12 6.18
CA VAL A 145 5.43 -12.09 7.65
C VAL A 145 6.78 -11.72 8.26
N ALA A 146 7.87 -12.30 7.74
CA ALA A 146 9.21 -12.02 8.24
C ALA A 146 9.64 -10.56 7.94
N LEU A 147 9.44 -10.08 6.72
CA LEU A 147 9.85 -8.74 6.30
C LEU A 147 8.99 -7.64 6.94
N VAL A 148 7.67 -7.81 7.01
CA VAL A 148 6.78 -6.87 7.72
C VAL A 148 7.09 -6.86 9.22
N GLY A 149 7.38 -8.02 9.79
CA GLY A 149 7.82 -8.13 11.19
C GLY A 149 9.13 -7.38 11.43
N LEU A 150 10.13 -7.57 10.57
CA LEU A 150 11.42 -6.86 10.65
C LEU A 150 11.22 -5.34 10.54
N MET A 151 10.50 -4.89 9.52
CA MET A 151 10.18 -3.47 9.30
C MET A 151 9.44 -2.89 10.52
N GLY A 152 8.42 -3.60 11.01
CA GLY A 152 7.64 -3.19 12.17
C GLY A 152 8.52 -3.01 13.41
N VAL A 153 9.40 -3.97 13.69
CA VAL A 153 10.33 -3.90 14.82
C VAL A 153 11.29 -2.70 14.66
N CYS A 154 11.87 -2.52 13.48
CA CYS A 154 12.79 -1.40 13.23
C CYS A 154 12.13 -0.04 13.50
N PHE A 155 10.96 0.23 12.90
CA PHE A 155 10.32 1.55 13.03
C PHE A 155 9.65 1.76 14.40
N LEU A 156 9.10 0.71 15.03
CA LEU A 156 8.56 0.83 16.38
C LEU A 156 9.66 1.09 17.41
N ILE A 157 10.80 0.43 17.32
CA ILE A 157 11.95 0.72 18.17
C ILE A 157 12.43 2.17 17.92
N ALA A 158 12.56 2.60 16.66
CA ALA A 158 12.92 3.95 16.31
C ALA A 158 11.96 4.96 16.98
N ALA A 159 10.66 4.78 16.84
CA ALA A 159 9.66 5.68 17.44
C ALA A 159 9.73 5.70 18.99
N LEU A 160 9.89 4.56 19.64
CA LEU A 160 10.01 4.49 21.10
C LEU A 160 11.28 5.18 21.62
N MET A 161 12.38 5.06 20.90
CA MET A 161 13.65 5.66 21.32
C MET A 161 13.67 7.20 21.17
N THR A 162 12.81 7.79 20.32
CA THR A 162 12.64 9.25 20.26
C THR A 162 11.93 9.82 21.50
N LYS A 163 11.41 8.97 22.40
CA LYS A 163 10.69 9.37 23.62
C LYS A 163 9.61 10.40 23.34
N PRO A 164 8.67 10.15 22.40
CA PRO A 164 7.65 11.12 22.02
C PRO A 164 6.75 11.48 23.19
N ASP A 165 6.26 12.71 23.23
CA ASP A 165 5.21 13.09 24.19
C ASP A 165 3.91 12.35 23.85
N ALA A 166 3.60 11.33 24.66
CA ALA A 166 2.45 10.44 24.47
C ALA A 166 1.11 11.21 24.47
N LEU A 167 0.97 12.27 25.26
CA LEU A 167 -0.24 13.07 25.31
C LEU A 167 -0.42 13.83 24.00
N ASN A 168 0.63 14.46 23.51
CA ASN A 168 0.63 15.20 22.25
C ASN A 168 0.39 14.26 21.04
N VAL A 169 0.99 13.07 21.03
CA VAL A 169 0.71 12.03 20.02
C VAL A 169 -0.75 11.64 20.01
N VAL A 170 -1.33 11.29 21.17
CA VAL A 170 -2.74 10.90 21.27
C VAL A 170 -3.67 12.05 20.89
N GLN A 171 -3.39 13.27 21.31
CA GLN A 171 -4.18 14.45 20.93
C GLN A 171 -4.20 14.63 19.40
N ASN A 172 -3.05 14.58 18.73
CA ASN A 172 -2.97 14.75 17.27
C ASN A 172 -3.50 13.54 16.47
N MET A 173 -3.66 12.37 17.10
CA MET A 173 -4.38 11.25 16.47
C MET A 173 -5.89 11.49 16.39
N PHE A 174 -6.50 12.14 17.39
CA PHE A 174 -7.95 12.26 17.50
C PHE A 174 -8.49 13.65 17.23
N VAL A 175 -7.65 14.68 17.23
CA VAL A 175 -8.02 16.06 16.92
C VAL A 175 -7.48 16.43 15.55
N PRO A 176 -8.34 16.43 14.49
CA PRO A 176 -7.90 16.80 13.14
C PRO A 176 -7.40 18.24 13.10
N ASN A 177 -6.18 18.40 12.63
CA ASN A 177 -5.58 19.70 12.33
C ASN A 177 -4.97 19.64 10.92
N LEU A 178 -5.27 20.62 10.08
CA LEU A 178 -4.73 20.75 8.74
C LEU A 178 -3.86 22.00 8.66
N PRO A 179 -2.55 21.86 8.85
CA PRO A 179 -1.64 23.00 8.71
C PRO A 179 -1.64 23.56 7.28
N GLU A 180 -1.25 24.82 7.16
CA GLU A 180 -1.07 25.46 5.86
C GLU A 180 -0.10 24.66 5.00
N GLY A 181 -0.43 24.41 3.73
CA GLY A 181 0.36 23.55 2.83
C GLY A 181 0.20 22.04 3.05
N GLY A 182 -0.43 21.57 4.15
CA GLY A 182 -0.53 20.16 4.53
C GLY A 182 -1.48 19.31 3.66
N LEU A 183 -2.36 19.93 2.86
CA LEU A 183 -3.38 19.21 2.10
C LEU A 183 -2.83 18.13 1.16
N LEU A 184 -1.77 18.42 0.42
CA LEU A 184 -1.15 17.44 -0.49
C LEU A 184 -0.53 16.27 0.27
N THR A 185 0.05 16.55 1.42
CA THR A 185 0.60 15.50 2.27
C THR A 185 -0.50 14.60 2.81
N VAL A 186 -1.66 15.17 3.19
CA VAL A 186 -2.86 14.37 3.55
C VAL A 186 -3.32 13.52 2.38
N ILE A 187 -3.40 14.07 1.16
CA ILE A 187 -3.76 13.30 -0.05
C ILE A 187 -2.77 12.15 -0.26
N ALA A 188 -1.48 12.41 -0.14
CA ALA A 188 -0.44 11.40 -0.28
C ALA A 188 -0.49 10.34 0.83
N LEU A 189 -0.76 10.71 2.10
CA LEU A 189 -0.95 9.78 3.21
C LEU A 189 -2.15 8.85 2.96
N VAL A 190 -3.26 9.39 2.47
CA VAL A 190 -4.43 8.58 2.09
C VAL A 190 -4.08 7.68 0.91
N GLY A 191 -3.45 8.21 -0.15
CA GLY A 191 -3.08 7.47 -1.36
C GLY A 191 -2.09 6.33 -1.11
N THR A 192 -1.18 6.49 -0.14
CA THR A 192 -0.23 5.43 0.23
C THR A 192 -0.83 4.35 1.12
N THR A 193 -1.87 4.67 1.89
CA THR A 193 -2.49 3.73 2.85
C THR A 193 -3.69 3.02 2.23
N VAL A 194 -4.58 3.76 1.56
CA VAL A 194 -5.77 3.22 0.88
C VAL A 194 -5.43 2.92 -0.58
N VAL A 195 -4.59 1.94 -0.81
CA VAL A 195 -4.05 1.64 -2.14
C VAL A 195 -5.10 0.90 -2.99
N PRO A 196 -5.52 1.44 -4.16
CA PRO A 196 -6.62 0.88 -4.95
C PRO A 196 -6.41 -0.56 -5.41
N TYR A 197 -5.21 -0.93 -5.86
CA TYR A 197 -4.94 -2.28 -6.33
C TYR A 197 -5.03 -3.34 -5.21
N ASN A 198 -4.83 -2.94 -3.96
CA ASN A 198 -4.95 -3.84 -2.81
C ASN A 198 -6.37 -4.37 -2.62
N LEU A 199 -7.40 -3.65 -3.08
CA LEU A 199 -8.77 -4.15 -3.06
C LEU A 199 -8.93 -5.38 -3.93
N PHE A 200 -8.34 -5.37 -5.13
CA PHE A 200 -8.37 -6.50 -6.04
C PHE A 200 -7.46 -7.65 -5.59
N LEU A 201 -6.27 -7.29 -5.11
CA LEU A 201 -5.30 -8.25 -4.57
C LEU A 201 -5.91 -9.04 -3.41
N HIS A 202 -6.52 -8.36 -2.44
CA HIS A 202 -7.11 -9.00 -1.27
C HIS A 202 -8.22 -9.98 -1.64
N ALA A 203 -9.20 -9.56 -2.47
CA ALA A 203 -10.26 -10.46 -2.93
C ALA A 203 -9.70 -11.71 -3.64
N SER A 204 -8.59 -11.56 -4.36
CA SER A 204 -7.94 -12.67 -5.06
C SER A 204 -7.15 -13.57 -4.12
N LEU A 205 -6.49 -13.01 -3.11
CA LEU A 205 -5.66 -13.78 -2.18
C LEU A 205 -6.47 -14.55 -1.13
N VAL A 206 -7.59 -13.98 -0.66
CA VAL A 206 -8.41 -14.64 0.37
C VAL A 206 -8.99 -15.96 -0.11
N LYS A 207 -9.32 -16.08 -1.39
CA LYS A 207 -9.78 -17.34 -1.99
C LYS A 207 -8.70 -18.42 -2.08
N GLU A 208 -7.41 -18.05 -2.03
CA GLU A 208 -6.31 -19.03 -2.01
C GLU A 208 -6.19 -19.72 -0.65
N LYS A 209 -6.51 -19.01 0.43
CA LYS A 209 -6.37 -19.50 1.80
C LYS A 209 -7.69 -20.00 2.41
N TRP A 210 -8.77 -19.25 2.25
CA TRP A 210 -10.06 -19.52 2.87
C TRP A 210 -11.07 -20.01 1.84
N LYS A 211 -11.53 -21.26 1.99
CA LYS A 211 -12.40 -21.95 1.03
C LYS A 211 -13.85 -22.09 1.52
N SER A 212 -14.11 -21.78 2.80
CA SER A 212 -15.43 -21.90 3.43
C SER A 212 -16.00 -20.55 3.84
N HIS A 213 -17.32 -20.46 3.82
CA HIS A 213 -18.02 -19.30 4.40
C HIS A 213 -17.80 -19.17 5.91
N ASP A 214 -17.49 -20.25 6.61
CA ASP A 214 -17.17 -20.24 8.04
C ASP A 214 -15.87 -19.47 8.33
N ASP A 215 -14.99 -19.32 7.33
CA ASP A 215 -13.74 -18.58 7.44
C ASP A 215 -13.93 -17.05 7.45
N LEU A 216 -15.14 -16.53 7.15
CA LEU A 216 -15.42 -15.09 7.07
C LEU A 216 -14.99 -14.32 8.34
N LYS A 217 -15.27 -14.89 9.52
CA LYS A 217 -14.86 -14.26 10.79
C LYS A 217 -13.34 -14.23 10.95
N THR A 218 -12.66 -15.29 10.56
CA THR A 218 -11.20 -15.40 10.60
C THR A 218 -10.56 -14.42 9.62
N ALA A 219 -11.07 -14.35 8.39
CA ALA A 219 -10.62 -13.42 7.35
C ALA A 219 -10.78 -11.96 7.79
N LYS A 220 -11.91 -11.62 8.42
CA LYS A 220 -12.15 -10.28 8.97
C LYS A 220 -11.11 -9.90 10.03
N TRP A 221 -10.84 -10.79 11.00
CA TRP A 221 -9.87 -10.52 12.04
C TRP A 221 -8.44 -10.45 11.49
N ASP A 222 -8.07 -11.30 10.54
CA ASP A 222 -6.79 -11.22 9.85
C ASP A 222 -6.62 -9.86 9.19
N THR A 223 -7.64 -9.37 8.48
CA THR A 223 -7.64 -8.04 7.85
C THR A 223 -7.45 -6.92 8.88
N ILE A 224 -8.24 -6.93 9.96
CA ILE A 224 -8.18 -5.87 10.99
C ILE A 224 -6.80 -5.85 11.66
N ILE A 225 -6.30 -7.01 12.08
CA ILE A 225 -5.02 -7.10 12.80
C ILE A 225 -3.86 -6.73 11.88
N SER A 226 -3.82 -7.28 10.67
CA SER A 226 -2.70 -7.04 9.75
C SER A 226 -2.62 -5.58 9.29
N ILE A 227 -3.76 -4.98 8.92
CA ILE A 227 -3.80 -3.58 8.50
C ILE A 227 -3.58 -2.65 9.70
N GLY A 228 -4.13 -2.98 10.86
CA GLY A 228 -3.86 -2.25 12.10
C GLY A 228 -2.37 -2.22 12.46
N LEU A 229 -1.67 -3.35 12.35
CA LEU A 229 -0.21 -3.42 12.54
C LEU A 229 0.54 -2.57 11.51
N GLY A 230 0.16 -2.64 10.22
CA GLY A 230 0.74 -1.77 9.19
C GLY A 230 0.51 -0.29 9.48
N GLY A 231 -0.69 0.07 9.97
CA GLY A 231 -1.01 1.43 10.39
C GLY A 231 -0.17 1.91 11.58
N LEU A 232 0.08 1.03 12.55
CA LEU A 232 1.00 1.34 13.66
C LEU A 232 2.41 1.61 13.17
N VAL A 233 2.90 0.86 12.19
CA VAL A 233 4.21 1.11 11.57
C VAL A 233 4.22 2.47 10.86
N SER A 234 3.18 2.80 10.10
CA SER A 234 3.06 4.11 9.44
C SER A 234 3.07 5.28 10.44
N MET A 235 2.33 5.15 11.55
CA MET A 235 2.34 6.14 12.63
C MET A 235 3.72 6.23 13.31
N ALA A 236 4.37 5.08 13.54
CA ALA A 236 5.72 5.05 14.12
C ALA A 236 6.74 5.79 13.23
N ILE A 237 6.68 5.61 11.91
CA ILE A 237 7.53 6.35 10.97
C ILE A 237 7.31 7.86 11.08
N LEU A 238 6.05 8.31 11.07
CA LEU A 238 5.71 9.72 11.20
C LEU A 238 6.20 10.30 12.55
N ILE A 239 5.96 9.59 13.66
CA ILE A 239 6.41 9.98 15.01
C ILE A 239 7.94 10.09 15.06
N THR A 240 8.64 9.12 14.50
CA THR A 240 10.10 9.12 14.41
C THR A 240 10.59 10.34 13.65
N ALA A 241 10.00 10.61 12.49
CA ALA A 241 10.37 11.73 11.63
C ALA A 241 10.06 13.10 12.27
N ALA A 242 8.94 13.21 13.00
CA ALA A 242 8.55 14.42 13.71
C ALA A 242 9.53 14.80 14.84
N SER A 243 10.31 13.84 15.31
CA SER A 243 11.31 14.04 16.37
C SER A 243 12.72 14.28 15.84
N ALA A 244 12.93 14.11 14.52
CA ALA A 244 14.23 14.35 13.89
C ALA A 244 14.44 15.86 13.65
N PRO A 245 15.58 16.42 14.01
CA PRO A 245 15.91 17.85 13.81
C PRO A 245 16.29 18.13 12.35
N LEU A 246 15.38 17.85 11.42
CA LEU A 246 15.57 18.03 9.98
C LEU A 246 14.72 19.20 9.49
N SER A 247 15.30 20.07 8.67
CA SER A 247 14.58 21.14 7.96
C SER A 247 14.12 20.73 6.56
N GLU A 248 14.88 19.84 5.92
CA GLU A 248 14.62 19.35 4.57
C GLU A 248 14.93 17.85 4.48
N VAL A 249 14.19 17.15 3.63
CA VAL A 249 14.38 15.73 3.32
C VAL A 249 14.49 15.59 1.81
N THR A 250 15.69 15.29 1.33
CA THR A 250 15.96 15.03 -0.08
C THR A 250 15.92 13.52 -0.39
N ASN A 251 16.19 12.73 0.63
CA ASN A 251 16.21 11.27 0.59
C ASN A 251 15.68 10.73 1.93
N VAL A 252 15.02 9.56 1.92
CA VAL A 252 14.51 8.93 3.15
C VAL A 252 15.63 8.59 4.12
N MET A 253 16.86 8.34 3.64
CA MET A 253 18.03 8.11 4.50
C MET A 253 18.48 9.35 5.28
N ASP A 254 18.05 10.56 4.91
CA ASP A 254 18.25 11.76 5.70
C ASP A 254 17.62 11.61 7.10
N LEU A 255 16.54 10.83 7.21
CA LEU A 255 15.94 10.47 8.49
C LEU A 255 16.93 9.74 9.39
N ALA A 256 17.74 8.85 8.85
CA ALA A 256 18.76 8.15 9.63
C ALA A 256 19.82 9.11 10.16
N VAL A 257 20.25 10.06 9.33
CA VAL A 257 21.19 11.12 9.73
C VAL A 257 20.58 12.02 10.80
N GLY A 258 19.33 12.45 10.63
CA GLY A 258 18.62 13.27 11.62
C GLY A 258 18.43 12.57 12.96
N LEU A 259 18.41 11.24 12.99
CA LEU A 259 18.29 10.45 14.21
C LEU A 259 19.62 10.06 14.84
N GLU A 260 20.76 10.31 14.18
CA GLU A 260 22.09 10.00 14.72
C GLU A 260 22.35 10.58 16.11
N PRO A 261 21.92 11.82 16.44
CA PRO A 261 22.08 12.35 17.79
C PRO A 261 21.35 11.53 18.88
N LEU A 262 20.28 10.80 18.53
CA LEU A 262 19.48 9.99 19.45
C LEU A 262 19.95 8.54 19.53
N PHE A 263 20.38 7.97 18.38
CA PHE A 263 20.67 6.54 18.23
C PHE A 263 22.16 6.25 17.98
N GLY A 264 22.99 7.32 17.79
CA GLY A 264 24.33 7.17 17.27
C GLY A 264 24.30 6.54 15.86
N LYS A 265 25.41 5.99 15.43
CA LYS A 265 25.57 5.36 14.11
C LYS A 265 24.61 4.18 13.86
N SER A 266 23.91 3.68 14.89
CA SER A 266 22.92 2.59 14.72
C SER A 266 21.65 3.04 14.00
N ALA A 267 21.34 4.34 13.97
CA ALA A 267 20.18 4.90 13.29
C ALA A 267 20.07 4.43 11.82
N ILE A 268 21.20 4.44 11.11
CA ILE A 268 21.29 4.06 9.71
C ILE A 268 20.84 2.60 9.48
N TYR A 269 21.23 1.67 10.36
CA TYR A 269 20.89 0.27 10.22
C TYR A 269 19.38 0.02 10.43
N PHE A 270 18.75 0.69 11.40
CA PHE A 270 17.31 0.56 11.62
C PHE A 270 16.50 1.08 10.44
N ILE A 271 16.82 2.28 9.96
CA ILE A 271 16.11 2.88 8.83
C ILE A 271 16.37 2.11 7.54
N ALA A 272 17.62 1.74 7.26
CA ALA A 272 18.02 1.01 6.07
C ALA A 272 17.41 -0.40 6.02
N CYS A 273 17.43 -1.17 7.13
CA CYS A 273 16.79 -2.47 7.21
C CYS A 273 15.27 -2.36 7.03
N GLY A 274 14.63 -1.37 7.67
CA GLY A 274 13.21 -1.12 7.52
C GLY A 274 12.83 -0.78 6.07
N LEU A 275 13.60 0.10 5.43
CA LEU A 275 13.40 0.54 4.05
C LEU A 275 13.65 -0.59 3.04
N LEU A 276 14.70 -1.38 3.24
CA LEU A 276 14.99 -2.56 2.42
C LEU A 276 13.85 -3.58 2.50
N ALA A 277 13.39 -3.91 3.72
CA ALA A 277 12.29 -4.84 3.91
C ALA A 277 10.99 -4.33 3.26
N ALA A 278 10.67 -3.05 3.42
CA ALA A 278 9.52 -2.40 2.81
C ALA A 278 9.62 -2.39 1.27
N GLY A 279 10.80 -2.09 0.73
CA GLY A 279 11.05 -2.08 -0.70
C GLY A 279 10.90 -3.45 -1.34
N ILE A 280 11.48 -4.50 -0.74
CA ILE A 280 11.37 -5.87 -1.23
C ILE A 280 9.92 -6.35 -1.18
N THR A 281 9.20 -6.14 -0.09
CA THR A 281 7.78 -6.55 0.00
C THR A 281 6.94 -5.88 -1.08
N SER A 282 7.14 -4.59 -1.29
CA SER A 282 6.38 -3.82 -2.28
C SER A 282 6.79 -4.14 -3.72
N ALA A 283 8.07 -4.40 -4.00
CA ALA A 283 8.56 -4.84 -5.31
C ALA A 283 8.05 -6.25 -5.71
N ILE A 284 7.51 -7.01 -4.76
CA ILE A 284 6.83 -8.27 -5.05
C ILE A 284 5.31 -8.05 -5.16
N THR A 285 4.71 -7.25 -4.27
CA THR A 285 3.25 -7.11 -4.20
C THR A 285 2.67 -6.28 -5.33
N ALA A 286 3.32 -5.23 -5.80
CA ALA A 286 2.78 -4.39 -6.87
C ALA A 286 2.70 -5.14 -8.22
N PRO A 287 3.75 -5.84 -8.70
CA PRO A 287 3.65 -6.68 -9.89
C PRO A 287 2.63 -7.81 -9.72
N LEU A 288 2.61 -8.47 -8.55
CA LEU A 288 1.67 -9.55 -8.27
C LEU A 288 0.21 -9.06 -8.30
N ALA A 289 -0.06 -7.90 -7.72
CA ALA A 289 -1.39 -7.30 -7.74
C ALA A 289 -1.84 -6.94 -9.16
N ALA A 290 -0.95 -6.36 -9.97
CA ALA A 290 -1.22 -6.09 -11.39
C ALA A 290 -1.60 -7.37 -12.16
N ALA A 291 -0.88 -8.47 -11.93
CA ALA A 291 -1.17 -9.75 -12.55
C ALA A 291 -2.51 -10.35 -12.08
N PHE A 292 -2.86 -10.24 -10.79
CA PHE A 292 -4.17 -10.67 -10.29
C PHE A 292 -5.32 -9.85 -10.87
N VAL A 293 -5.14 -8.53 -11.02
CA VAL A 293 -6.16 -7.67 -11.65
C VAL A 293 -6.34 -8.05 -13.10
N ALA A 294 -5.25 -8.20 -13.87
CA ALA A 294 -5.30 -8.60 -15.27
C ALA A 294 -5.96 -9.97 -15.43
N SER A 295 -5.60 -10.95 -14.61
CA SER A 295 -6.20 -12.27 -14.58
C SER A 295 -7.71 -12.22 -14.31
N SER A 296 -8.13 -11.45 -13.31
CA SER A 296 -9.55 -11.26 -12.94
C SER A 296 -10.34 -10.56 -14.05
N CYS A 297 -9.75 -9.58 -14.72
CA CYS A 297 -10.36 -8.88 -15.86
C CYS A 297 -10.51 -9.78 -17.08
N LEU A 298 -9.46 -10.51 -17.44
CA LEU A 298 -9.35 -11.25 -18.71
C LEU A 298 -9.73 -12.73 -18.60
N GLY A 299 -10.00 -13.22 -17.37
CA GLY A 299 -10.47 -14.59 -17.13
C GLY A 299 -9.38 -15.65 -17.24
N TRP A 300 -8.15 -15.32 -16.82
CA TRP A 300 -7.07 -16.31 -16.73
C TRP A 300 -7.12 -17.03 -15.38
N GLU A 301 -6.66 -18.26 -15.34
CA GLU A 301 -6.72 -19.08 -14.14
C GLU A 301 -5.33 -19.41 -13.58
N GLY A 302 -5.15 -19.02 -12.31
CA GLY A 302 -3.99 -19.41 -11.50
C GLY A 302 -2.70 -18.63 -11.77
N MET A 303 -1.83 -18.62 -10.76
CA MET A 303 -0.52 -17.94 -10.78
C MET A 303 0.49 -18.58 -11.75
N GLN A 304 0.21 -19.78 -12.24
CA GLN A 304 1.10 -20.50 -13.18
C GLN A 304 0.79 -20.21 -14.65
N ASP A 305 -0.31 -19.50 -14.97
CA ASP A 305 -0.61 -19.09 -16.35
C ASP A 305 0.53 -18.20 -16.89
N LYS A 306 0.99 -18.50 -18.11
CA LYS A 306 2.09 -17.75 -18.75
C LYS A 306 1.76 -16.26 -18.89
N ARG A 307 0.49 -15.91 -19.14
CA ARG A 307 0.03 -14.52 -19.29
C ARG A 307 0.06 -13.79 -17.94
N PHE A 308 -0.32 -14.49 -16.86
CA PHE A 308 -0.18 -13.97 -15.50
C PHE A 308 1.28 -13.65 -15.18
N LYS A 309 2.19 -14.58 -15.48
CA LYS A 309 3.63 -14.39 -15.30
C LYS A 309 4.17 -13.24 -16.14
N MET A 310 3.73 -13.12 -17.39
CA MET A 310 4.15 -12.04 -18.28
C MET A 310 3.79 -10.65 -17.72
N VAL A 311 2.61 -10.48 -17.12
CA VAL A 311 2.20 -9.20 -16.54
C VAL A 311 3.14 -8.76 -15.43
N TRP A 312 3.37 -9.61 -14.42
CA TRP A 312 4.25 -9.22 -13.33
C TRP A 312 5.72 -9.06 -13.77
N MET A 313 6.18 -9.84 -14.75
CA MET A 313 7.53 -9.65 -15.33
C MET A 313 7.67 -8.29 -16.01
N VAL A 314 6.67 -7.87 -16.78
CA VAL A 314 6.69 -6.55 -17.45
C VAL A 314 6.70 -5.43 -16.42
N ILE A 315 5.86 -5.49 -15.38
CA ILE A 315 5.84 -4.46 -14.33
C ILE A 315 7.19 -4.38 -13.61
N LEU A 316 7.75 -5.53 -13.22
CA LEU A 316 9.05 -5.58 -12.55
C LEU A 316 10.18 -5.04 -13.44
N PHE A 317 10.19 -5.44 -14.72
CA PHE A 317 11.15 -4.93 -15.69
C PHE A 317 11.05 -3.41 -15.86
N LEU A 318 9.84 -2.87 -15.99
CA LEU A 318 9.63 -1.43 -16.08
C LEU A 318 10.15 -0.70 -14.84
N GLY A 319 9.96 -1.26 -13.64
CA GLY A 319 10.49 -0.70 -12.40
C GLY A 319 12.02 -0.58 -12.42
N VAL A 320 12.73 -1.65 -12.80
CA VAL A 320 14.19 -1.63 -12.94
C VAL A 320 14.62 -0.67 -14.05
N PHE A 321 13.92 -0.70 -15.20
CA PHE A 321 14.23 0.15 -16.36
C PHE A 321 14.09 1.64 -16.03
N PHE A 322 13.02 2.06 -15.37
CA PHE A 322 12.83 3.48 -15.03
C PHE A 322 13.89 4.01 -14.06
N LEU A 323 14.45 3.16 -13.20
CA LEU A 323 15.55 3.56 -12.32
C LEU A 323 16.90 3.73 -13.05
N SER A 324 17.00 3.26 -14.30
CA SER A 324 18.19 3.52 -15.13
C SER A 324 18.23 4.94 -15.72
N PHE A 325 17.11 5.67 -15.62
CA PHE A 325 17.07 7.11 -15.91
C PHE A 325 17.27 7.84 -14.57
N ASP A 326 18.11 8.82 -14.52
CA ASP A 326 18.51 9.57 -13.32
C ASP A 326 17.34 10.36 -12.67
N ILE A 327 16.24 9.65 -12.37
CA ILE A 327 15.02 10.19 -11.75
C ILE A 327 15.10 9.94 -10.25
N LYS A 328 14.96 10.99 -9.45
CA LYS A 328 14.98 10.88 -7.99
C LYS A 328 13.83 10.00 -7.49
N PRO A 329 14.10 8.89 -6.77
CA PRO A 329 13.07 7.95 -6.33
C PRO A 329 11.93 8.61 -5.54
N ILE A 330 12.24 9.62 -4.71
CA ILE A 330 11.25 10.34 -3.90
C ILE A 330 10.18 11.05 -4.76
N GLN A 331 10.55 11.60 -5.92
CA GLN A 331 9.62 12.27 -6.82
C GLN A 331 8.68 11.28 -7.50
N VAL A 332 9.21 10.13 -7.94
CA VAL A 332 8.42 9.04 -8.52
C VAL A 332 7.42 8.51 -7.50
N ILE A 333 7.88 8.29 -6.27
CA ILE A 333 7.06 7.83 -5.16
C ILE A 333 5.92 8.81 -4.88
N GLN A 334 6.22 10.11 -4.73
CA GLN A 334 5.20 11.13 -4.46
C GLN A 334 4.16 11.20 -5.57
N PHE A 335 4.61 11.21 -6.84
CA PHE A 335 3.70 11.22 -7.99
C PHE A 335 2.78 9.99 -8.00
N ALA A 336 3.33 8.80 -7.78
CA ALA A 336 2.56 7.57 -7.75
C ALA A 336 1.51 7.58 -6.61
N GLN A 337 1.84 8.13 -5.42
CA GLN A 337 0.89 8.23 -4.31
C GLN A 337 -0.27 9.19 -4.61
N VAL A 338 0.02 10.33 -5.23
CA VAL A 338 -1.01 11.28 -5.67
C VAL A 338 -1.91 10.64 -6.74
N ALA A 339 -1.33 9.95 -7.73
CA ALA A 339 -2.08 9.25 -8.78
C ALA A 339 -3.03 8.17 -8.19
N ASN A 340 -2.60 7.43 -7.17
CA ASN A 340 -3.46 6.49 -6.44
C ASN A 340 -4.66 7.17 -5.79
N GLY A 341 -4.43 8.32 -5.16
CA GLY A 341 -5.51 9.11 -4.57
C GLY A 341 -6.59 9.50 -5.59
N MET A 342 -6.21 9.72 -6.86
CA MET A 342 -7.16 10.02 -7.94
C MET A 342 -7.94 8.79 -8.42
N VAL A 343 -7.32 7.61 -8.42
CA VAL A 343 -7.96 6.35 -8.87
C VAL A 343 -8.87 5.75 -7.79
N LEU A 344 -8.56 5.99 -6.53
CA LEU A 344 -9.27 5.43 -5.38
C LEU A 344 -10.80 5.62 -5.42
N PRO A 345 -11.37 6.80 -5.74
CA PRO A 345 -12.82 6.97 -5.77
C PRO A 345 -13.53 5.98 -6.70
N ILE A 346 -12.99 5.77 -7.87
CA ILE A 346 -13.57 4.85 -8.88
C ILE A 346 -13.60 3.43 -8.33
N MET A 347 -12.49 2.98 -7.75
CA MET A 347 -12.37 1.63 -7.21
C MET A 347 -13.25 1.42 -5.97
N ALA A 348 -13.35 2.42 -5.10
CA ALA A 348 -14.22 2.37 -3.93
C ALA A 348 -15.71 2.38 -4.30
N ILE A 349 -16.12 3.12 -5.33
CA ILE A 349 -17.49 3.10 -5.87
C ILE A 349 -17.83 1.71 -6.42
N LEU A 350 -16.95 1.11 -7.22
CA LEU A 350 -17.16 -0.23 -7.76
C LEU A 350 -17.28 -1.27 -6.64
N LEU A 351 -16.45 -1.17 -5.61
CA LEU A 351 -16.50 -2.06 -4.44
C LEU A 351 -17.82 -1.90 -3.68
N LEU A 352 -18.24 -0.66 -3.37
CA LEU A 352 -19.49 -0.39 -2.67
C LEU A 352 -20.71 -0.84 -3.49
N TRP A 353 -20.68 -0.65 -4.79
CA TRP A 353 -21.73 -1.11 -5.68
C TRP A 353 -21.88 -2.63 -5.61
N ILE A 354 -20.77 -3.38 -5.76
CA ILE A 354 -20.82 -4.83 -5.82
C ILE A 354 -21.14 -5.50 -4.50
N VAL A 355 -20.61 -4.97 -3.38
CA VAL A 355 -20.85 -5.53 -2.03
C VAL A 355 -22.30 -5.40 -1.58
N ASN A 356 -23.05 -4.47 -2.18
CA ASN A 356 -24.48 -4.27 -1.92
C ASN A 356 -25.40 -5.05 -2.87
N ARG A 357 -24.86 -5.72 -3.88
CA ARG A 357 -25.67 -6.55 -4.78
C ARG A 357 -26.16 -7.80 -4.07
N THR A 358 -27.50 -7.95 -3.97
CA THR A 358 -28.12 -9.13 -3.35
C THR A 358 -27.87 -10.38 -4.19
N SER A 359 -27.78 -10.26 -5.52
CA SER A 359 -27.40 -11.34 -6.45
C SER A 359 -26.03 -11.93 -6.14
N VAL A 360 -25.09 -11.09 -5.63
CA VAL A 360 -23.70 -11.47 -5.32
C VAL A 360 -23.56 -11.91 -3.87
N MET A 361 -24.03 -11.08 -2.93
CA MET A 361 -23.70 -11.21 -1.51
C MET A 361 -24.85 -11.79 -0.64
N GLY A 362 -26.04 -11.91 -1.19
CA GLY A 362 -27.20 -12.43 -0.45
C GLY A 362 -27.41 -11.71 0.87
N LYS A 363 -27.38 -12.46 1.97
CA LYS A 363 -27.49 -11.95 3.35
C LYS A 363 -26.19 -11.28 3.88
N ASN A 364 -25.07 -11.48 3.19
CA ASN A 364 -23.75 -10.95 3.58
C ASN A 364 -23.43 -9.57 2.96
N LYS A 365 -24.44 -8.90 2.37
CA LYS A 365 -24.31 -7.52 1.91
C LYS A 365 -24.04 -6.56 3.08
N ASN A 366 -23.60 -5.34 2.78
CA ASN A 366 -23.36 -4.32 3.78
C ASN A 366 -24.62 -4.03 4.63
N THR A 367 -24.39 -3.80 5.91
CA THR A 367 -25.38 -3.18 6.78
C THR A 367 -25.52 -1.68 6.47
N LEU A 368 -26.59 -1.05 6.96
CA LEU A 368 -26.76 0.41 6.80
C LEU A 368 -25.56 1.20 7.34
N PHE A 369 -25.05 0.81 8.50
CA PHE A 369 -23.88 1.45 9.12
C PHE A 369 -22.61 1.32 8.25
N GLN A 370 -22.34 0.13 7.71
CA GLN A 370 -21.21 -0.08 6.79
C GLN A 370 -21.34 0.77 5.52
N ASN A 371 -22.55 0.92 5.01
CA ASN A 371 -22.82 1.77 3.84
C ASN A 371 -22.58 3.24 4.14
N ILE A 372 -23.06 3.76 5.28
CA ILE A 372 -22.82 5.15 5.68
C ILE A 372 -21.32 5.44 5.72
N ILE A 373 -20.54 4.57 6.37
CA ILE A 373 -19.09 4.76 6.45
C ILE A 373 -18.44 4.59 5.05
N GLY A 374 -18.86 3.60 4.28
CA GLY A 374 -18.34 3.38 2.92
C GLY A 374 -18.59 4.61 2.01
N PHE A 375 -19.80 5.20 2.05
CA PHE A 375 -20.09 6.41 1.32
C PHE A 375 -19.31 7.62 1.83
N ALA A 376 -19.08 7.73 3.14
CA ALA A 376 -18.24 8.78 3.70
C ALA A 376 -16.77 8.66 3.18
N ILE A 377 -16.23 7.44 3.11
CA ILE A 377 -14.89 7.19 2.55
C ILE A 377 -14.85 7.56 1.06
N VAL A 378 -15.87 7.18 0.27
CA VAL A 378 -15.96 7.56 -1.15
C VAL A 378 -16.05 9.06 -1.32
N ALA A 379 -16.92 9.74 -0.57
CA ALA A 379 -17.06 11.20 -0.64
C ALA A 379 -15.74 11.90 -0.29
N PHE A 380 -15.06 11.43 0.77
CA PHE A 380 -13.75 11.96 1.16
C PHE A 380 -12.70 11.73 0.07
N SER A 381 -12.63 10.53 -0.52
CA SER A 381 -11.68 10.24 -1.61
C SER A 381 -11.98 11.03 -2.89
N ILE A 382 -13.25 11.28 -3.23
CA ILE A 382 -13.64 12.18 -4.34
C ILE A 382 -13.15 13.60 -4.06
N PHE A 383 -13.36 14.12 -2.85
CA PHE A 383 -12.90 15.45 -2.46
C PHE A 383 -11.38 15.57 -2.60
N LEU A 384 -10.62 14.59 -2.08
CA LEU A 384 -9.17 14.58 -2.19
C LEU A 384 -8.70 14.47 -3.65
N GLY A 385 -9.30 13.57 -4.43
CA GLY A 385 -9.00 13.39 -5.86
C GLY A 385 -9.27 14.66 -6.68
N ALA A 386 -10.41 15.32 -6.45
CA ALA A 386 -10.75 16.58 -7.10
C ALA A 386 -9.74 17.69 -6.77
N LYS A 387 -9.38 17.84 -5.49
CA LYS A 387 -8.36 18.81 -5.03
C LYS A 387 -6.98 18.52 -5.65
N SER A 388 -6.62 17.24 -5.77
CA SER A 388 -5.38 16.83 -6.42
C SER A 388 -5.34 17.26 -7.90
N ILE A 389 -6.44 16.99 -8.64
CA ILE A 389 -6.57 17.39 -10.04
C ILE A 389 -6.50 18.92 -10.19
N MET A 390 -7.26 19.66 -9.36
CA MET A 390 -7.25 21.12 -9.40
C MET A 390 -5.85 21.70 -9.19
N LYS A 391 -5.07 21.13 -8.28
CA LYS A 391 -3.70 21.56 -8.01
C LYS A 391 -2.76 21.25 -9.18
N VAL A 392 -2.87 20.06 -9.79
CA VAL A 392 -2.08 19.70 -10.99
C VAL A 392 -2.40 20.66 -12.16
N LEU A 393 -3.65 21.12 -12.26
CA LEU A 393 -4.08 22.09 -13.27
C LEU A 393 -3.78 23.55 -12.90
N GLY A 394 -3.16 23.82 -11.74
CA GLY A 394 -2.85 25.17 -11.27
C GLY A 394 -4.09 26.02 -10.92
N LEU A 395 -5.20 25.36 -10.56
CA LEU A 395 -6.47 26.05 -10.24
C LEU A 395 -6.62 26.34 -8.73
N VAL A 396 -5.75 25.78 -7.90
CA VAL A 396 -5.71 25.98 -6.43
C VAL A 396 -4.28 25.90 -5.93
#